data_9ea4bd19a11706eecca06e9f4974f754
#
_entry.id   9ea4bd19a11706eecca06e9f4974f754
#
_cell.length_a   1.000
_cell.length_b   1.000
_cell.length_c   1.000
_cell.angle_alpha   90.00
_cell.angle_beta   90.00
_cell.angle_gamma   90.00
#
_symmetry.space_group_name_H-M   'P 1'
#
loop_
_entity.id
_entity.type
_entity.pdbx_description
1 polymer ?
#
loop_
_entity_poly.entity_id
_entity_poly.type
_entity_poly.pdbx_seq_one_letter_code
_entity_poly.pdbx_strand_id
1 'polypeptide(L)'
;MPKSRPPYPAEFRRQMVELVRAGRDPNDLAREFEPSAQAIRNWVAEADRSEGRRDAKPPPADPGLTAVERDELVRLRRENRQLKLERDILSRANGLVCSGDRGSAVGVFRFMNANQADFPIAAMARMLGVSKAGYYAWAGRQPSGRRTADAALLKRIRTVHLGSHETYGAPRVHADLREQGERHSRKRIARLMREAGLVGASHRRGGPVTTRRDREARPAPDLVDRNFAAAAPNRLWVADITYVPTAAGFLYLSIVLDAFSRRIVGWTMANHLRSELVLDALEMAVTQRRPRDVIHHSDQGSQYTSLAFGSRCQEAGVRPSMGSVGDAYDNAMAESFFSTLECELLARRRFRSQAEARMACFSYIEGFYNPLRRHSALGYRSPVVYEQETRPHPSPETRLSQA
;
A
#
# COMPACT_ATOMS: atom_id res chain seq x y z
N MET A 1 27.02 53.27 29.10
CA MET A 1 26.01 54.33 28.97
C MET A 1 25.16 54.00 27.74
N PRO A 2 23.84 53.89 27.83
CA PRO A 2 23.02 53.68 26.67
C PRO A 2 23.04 54.98 25.82
N LYS A 3 23.37 54.84 24.54
CA LYS A 3 23.32 55.95 23.56
C LYS A 3 21.85 56.34 23.42
N SER A 4 21.50 57.59 23.89
CA SER A 4 20.16 58.12 23.63
C SER A 4 20.01 58.33 22.12
N ARG A 5 18.99 57.69 21.51
CA ARG A 5 18.67 57.97 20.12
C ARG A 5 18.17 59.41 19.98
N PRO A 6 18.52 60.11 18.87
CA PRO A 6 18.01 61.45 18.63
C PRO A 6 16.46 61.41 18.60
N PRO A 7 15.79 62.47 19.08
CA PRO A 7 14.35 62.54 19.11
C PRO A 7 13.78 62.55 17.70
N TYR A 8 12.71 61.79 17.46
CA TYR A 8 12.03 61.75 16.18
C TYR A 8 11.54 63.14 15.72
N PRO A 9 11.64 63.49 14.41
CA PRO A 9 11.23 64.77 13.88
C PRO A 9 9.75 65.10 14.25
N ALA A 10 9.46 66.40 14.46
CA ALA A 10 8.10 66.80 14.82
C ALA A 10 7.05 66.43 13.80
N GLU A 11 7.36 66.49 12.51
CA GLU A 11 6.47 66.06 11.41
C GLU A 11 6.18 64.57 11.45
N PHE A 12 7.15 63.74 11.70
CA PHE A 12 6.97 62.31 11.83
C PHE A 12 6.06 61.95 13.01
N ARG A 13 6.26 62.61 14.15
CA ARG A 13 5.38 62.44 15.31
C ARG A 13 3.96 62.86 15.03
N ARG A 14 3.74 63.97 14.30
CA ARG A 14 2.41 64.43 13.85
C ARG A 14 1.73 63.40 12.94
N GLN A 15 2.46 62.87 11.99
CA GLN A 15 1.94 61.82 11.07
C GLN A 15 1.51 60.57 11.81
N MET A 16 2.28 60.09 12.81
CA MET A 16 1.88 58.94 13.63
C MET A 16 0.60 59.23 14.43
N VAL A 17 0.45 60.45 14.96
CA VAL A 17 -0.79 60.89 15.66
C VAL A 17 -1.99 60.87 14.71
N GLU A 18 -1.86 61.37 13.48
CA GLU A 18 -2.92 61.38 12.49
C GLU A 18 -3.34 59.95 12.06
N LEU A 19 -2.38 59.04 11.89
CA LEU A 19 -2.68 57.65 11.56
C LEU A 19 -3.46 56.95 12.70
N VAL A 20 -3.11 57.20 13.96
CA VAL A 20 -3.88 56.66 15.09
C VAL A 20 -5.29 57.28 15.15
N ARG A 21 -5.42 58.57 14.85
CA ARG A 21 -6.71 59.25 14.79
C ARG A 21 -7.57 58.78 13.63
N ALA A 22 -6.95 58.30 12.55
CA ALA A 22 -7.64 57.64 11.42
C ALA A 22 -8.03 56.18 11.72
N GLY A 23 -7.79 55.71 12.97
CA GLY A 23 -8.26 54.38 13.42
C GLY A 23 -7.23 53.27 13.37
N ARG A 24 -5.96 53.58 13.09
CA ARG A 24 -4.90 52.55 13.09
C ARG A 24 -4.42 52.26 14.54
N ASP A 25 -4.19 50.98 14.82
CA ASP A 25 -3.71 50.53 16.14
C ASP A 25 -2.23 50.90 16.32
N PRO A 26 -1.85 51.55 17.48
CA PRO A 26 -0.46 51.87 17.77
C PRO A 26 0.50 50.69 17.78
N ASN A 27 0.02 49.45 18.01
CA ASN A 27 0.87 48.24 17.96
C ASN A 27 1.18 47.85 16.51
N ASP A 28 0.26 48.06 15.58
CA ASP A 28 0.51 47.79 14.16
C ASP A 28 1.43 48.82 13.54
N LEU A 29 1.26 50.10 13.94
CA LEU A 29 2.18 51.16 13.53
C LEU A 29 3.62 50.94 14.08
N ALA A 30 3.74 50.37 15.28
CA ALA A 30 5.03 50.00 15.83
C ALA A 30 5.73 48.83 15.13
N ARG A 31 5.00 48.02 14.41
CA ARG A 31 5.54 46.93 13.55
C ARG A 31 5.99 47.44 12.18
N GLU A 32 5.31 48.47 11.67
CA GLU A 32 5.59 49.05 10.36
C GLU A 32 6.71 50.12 10.44
N PHE A 33 6.79 50.84 11.57
CA PHE A 33 7.70 51.96 11.76
C PHE A 33 8.60 51.72 12.99
N GLU A 34 9.75 52.43 13.07
CA GLU A 34 10.72 52.26 14.16
C GLU A 34 10.25 52.57 15.59
N PRO A 35 9.29 53.54 15.84
CA PRO A 35 8.90 53.90 17.20
C PRO A 35 8.13 52.76 17.90
N SER A 36 8.34 52.63 19.21
CA SER A 36 7.58 51.70 20.01
C SER A 36 6.11 52.13 20.13
N ALA A 37 5.18 51.15 20.27
CA ALA A 37 3.75 51.43 20.49
C ALA A 37 3.50 52.37 21.67
N GLN A 38 4.34 52.31 22.72
CA GLN A 38 4.26 53.21 23.87
C GLN A 38 4.67 54.63 23.51
N ALA A 39 5.69 54.83 22.67
CA ALA A 39 6.08 56.14 22.19
C ALA A 39 4.97 56.80 21.36
N ILE A 40 4.33 56.05 20.47
CA ILE A 40 3.21 56.50 19.66
C ILE A 40 2.02 56.91 20.55
N ARG A 41 1.67 56.12 21.57
CA ARG A 41 0.61 56.45 22.54
C ARG A 41 0.94 57.73 23.33
N ASN A 42 2.18 57.93 23.71
CA ASN A 42 2.63 59.15 24.40
C ASN A 42 2.51 60.36 23.50
N TRP A 43 2.85 60.26 22.21
CA TRP A 43 2.69 61.40 21.27
C TRP A 43 1.24 61.74 21.01
N VAL A 44 0.34 60.75 20.92
CA VAL A 44 -1.11 60.98 20.82
C VAL A 44 -1.61 61.68 22.07
N ALA A 45 -1.20 61.21 23.26
CA ALA A 45 -1.56 61.85 24.52
C ALA A 45 -1.01 63.28 24.73
N GLU A 46 0.12 63.58 24.13
CA GLU A 46 0.74 64.92 24.14
C GLU A 46 0.02 65.86 23.15
N ALA A 47 -0.27 65.36 21.93
CA ALA A 47 -1.05 66.10 20.94
C ALA A 47 -2.46 66.42 21.44
N ASP A 48 -3.14 65.45 22.06
CA ASP A 48 -4.47 65.65 22.62
C ASP A 48 -4.49 66.65 23.79
N ARG A 49 -3.40 66.74 24.57
CA ARG A 49 -3.24 67.79 25.58
C ARG A 49 -2.99 69.13 25.00
N SER A 50 -2.14 69.24 23.98
CA SER A 50 -1.80 70.53 23.33
C SER A 50 -2.97 71.14 22.54
N GLU A 51 -3.85 70.28 22.03
CA GLU A 51 -5.06 70.65 21.25
C GLU A 51 -6.34 70.82 22.11
N GLY A 52 -6.22 70.70 23.44
CA GLY A 52 -7.37 70.87 24.36
C GLY A 52 -8.46 69.78 24.26
N ARG A 53 -8.18 68.70 23.54
CA ARG A 53 -9.11 67.59 23.38
C ARG A 53 -9.18 66.67 24.59
N ARG A 54 -8.33 66.83 25.58
CA ARG A 54 -8.27 66.01 26.79
C ARG A 54 -8.94 66.65 28.02
N ASP A 55 -9.50 67.84 27.90
CA ASP A 55 -10.29 68.47 28.95
C ASP A 55 -11.76 68.13 28.92
N ALA A 56 -12.20 67.26 28.01
CA ALA A 56 -13.45 66.57 28.20
C ALA A 56 -13.29 65.64 29.41
N LYS A 57 -13.85 66.04 30.56
CA LYS A 57 -14.05 65.24 31.75
C LYS A 57 -14.44 63.84 31.28
N PRO A 58 -13.70 62.77 31.68
CA PRO A 58 -14.13 61.41 31.30
C PRO A 58 -15.63 61.30 31.62
N PRO A 59 -16.46 60.71 30.73
CA PRO A 59 -17.87 60.53 30.99
C PRO A 59 -18.01 60.00 32.42
N PRO A 60 -18.99 60.45 33.23
CA PRO A 60 -19.09 60.10 34.63
C PRO A 60 -18.86 58.61 34.70
N ALA A 61 -17.85 58.19 35.46
CA ALA A 61 -17.55 56.77 35.63
C ALA A 61 -18.90 56.15 35.96
N ASP A 62 -19.39 55.25 35.14
CA ASP A 62 -20.51 54.37 35.36
C ASP A 62 -20.51 54.08 36.86
N PRO A 63 -21.61 54.33 37.65
CA PRO A 63 -21.60 54.39 39.12
C PRO A 63 -20.80 53.20 39.60
N GLY A 64 -19.60 53.47 39.96
CA GLY A 64 -18.52 52.48 39.83
C GLY A 64 -18.85 51.29 40.66
N LEU A 65 -18.88 50.13 40.03
CA LEU A 65 -19.04 48.82 40.65
C LEU A 65 -18.39 48.87 42.05
N THR A 66 -19.16 48.58 43.08
CA THR A 66 -18.65 48.46 44.45
C THR A 66 -17.47 47.47 44.47
N ALA A 67 -16.63 47.55 45.48
CA ALA A 67 -15.50 46.64 45.61
C ALA A 67 -16.00 45.16 45.53
N VAL A 68 -17.13 44.85 46.12
CA VAL A 68 -17.74 43.52 46.10
C VAL A 68 -18.18 43.09 44.67
N GLU A 69 -18.78 44.02 43.93
CA GLU A 69 -19.19 43.69 42.51
C GLU A 69 -17.98 43.55 41.60
N ARG A 70 -16.89 44.26 41.83
CA ARG A 70 -15.63 44.06 41.08
C ARG A 70 -15.01 42.71 41.37
N ASP A 71 -14.98 42.28 42.60
CA ASP A 71 -14.45 40.97 43.01
C ASP A 71 -15.32 39.84 42.45
N GLU A 72 -16.64 40.02 42.47
CA GLU A 72 -17.54 39.08 41.84
C GLU A 72 -17.40 39.01 40.32
N LEU A 73 -17.22 40.11 39.65
CA LEU A 73 -16.98 40.17 38.20
C LEU A 73 -15.65 39.47 37.83
N VAL A 74 -14.63 39.63 38.63
CA VAL A 74 -13.36 38.92 38.46
C VAL A 74 -13.55 37.41 38.65
N ARG A 75 -14.31 37.00 39.67
CA ARG A 75 -14.68 35.61 39.94
C ARG A 75 -15.46 35.01 38.75
N LEU A 76 -16.54 35.66 38.31
CA LEU A 76 -17.38 35.24 37.20
C LEU A 76 -16.61 35.15 35.85
N ARG A 77 -15.71 36.10 35.62
CA ARG A 77 -14.84 36.06 34.43
C ARG A 77 -13.85 34.86 34.45
N ARG A 78 -13.35 34.45 35.61
CA ARG A 78 -12.51 33.27 35.78
C ARG A 78 -13.35 32.02 35.56
N GLU A 79 -14.53 31.94 36.16
CA GLU A 79 -15.45 30.81 36.01
C GLU A 79 -15.90 30.62 34.55
N ASN A 80 -16.30 31.72 33.90
CA ASN A 80 -16.68 31.68 32.48
C ASN A 80 -15.54 31.19 31.56
N ARG A 81 -14.29 31.64 31.81
CA ARG A 81 -13.12 31.14 31.07
C ARG A 81 -12.92 29.66 31.31
N GLN A 82 -13.08 29.20 32.54
CA GLN A 82 -12.96 27.79 32.87
C GLN A 82 -14.06 26.95 32.23
N LEU A 83 -15.32 27.37 32.33
CA LEU A 83 -16.45 26.69 31.71
C LEU A 83 -16.35 26.60 30.18
N LYS A 84 -15.85 27.66 29.52
CA LYS A 84 -15.57 27.64 28.09
C LYS A 84 -14.49 26.62 27.75
N LEU A 85 -13.41 26.56 28.51
CA LEU A 85 -12.32 25.58 28.32
C LEU A 85 -12.86 24.14 28.50
N GLU A 86 -13.65 23.90 29.53
CA GLU A 86 -14.27 22.62 29.85
C GLU A 86 -15.21 22.17 28.72
N ARG A 87 -16.08 23.09 28.25
CA ARG A 87 -16.97 22.84 27.10
C ARG A 87 -16.17 22.46 25.85
N ASP A 88 -15.11 23.18 25.55
CA ASP A 88 -14.29 22.95 24.34
C ASP A 88 -13.54 21.62 24.42
N ILE A 89 -13.03 21.23 25.59
CA ILE A 89 -12.44 19.91 25.84
C ILE A 89 -13.49 18.81 25.62
N LEU A 90 -14.68 18.93 26.21
CA LEU A 90 -15.77 17.94 26.09
C LEU A 90 -16.29 17.83 24.66
N SER A 91 -16.42 18.95 23.95
CA SER A 91 -16.83 18.96 22.55
C SER A 91 -15.86 18.18 21.67
N ARG A 92 -14.55 18.36 21.83
CA ARG A 92 -13.55 17.58 21.10
C ARG A 92 -13.49 16.12 21.56
N ALA A 93 -13.75 15.86 22.84
CA ALA A 93 -13.77 14.50 23.40
C ALA A 93 -14.97 13.65 22.92
N ASN A 94 -16.00 14.24 22.32
CA ASN A 94 -17.11 13.48 21.74
C ASN A 94 -16.65 12.45 20.70
N GLY A 95 -15.56 12.70 19.99
CA GLY A 95 -14.95 11.72 19.09
C GLY A 95 -14.45 10.43 19.78
N LEU A 96 -14.11 10.48 21.09
CA LEU A 96 -13.76 9.30 21.88
C LEU A 96 -14.96 8.37 22.14
N VAL A 97 -16.17 8.92 22.09
CA VAL A 97 -17.42 8.14 22.30
C VAL A 97 -17.70 7.25 21.11
N CYS A 98 -17.46 7.77 19.91
CA CYS A 98 -17.72 7.07 18.65
C CYS A 98 -16.66 5.98 18.34
N SER A 99 -15.46 6.08 18.91
CA SER A 99 -14.37 5.13 18.68
C SER A 99 -14.35 3.92 19.63
N GLY A 100 -15.31 3.82 20.56
CA GLY A 100 -15.34 2.73 21.55
C GLY A 100 -14.24 2.79 22.62
N ASP A 101 -13.40 3.82 22.62
CA ASP A 101 -12.22 3.98 23.49
C ASP A 101 -12.54 4.65 24.85
N ARG A 102 -13.81 4.98 25.09
CA ARG A 102 -14.23 5.72 26.30
C ARG A 102 -13.97 4.97 27.62
N GLY A 103 -13.82 3.63 27.58
CA GLY A 103 -13.51 2.81 28.75
C GLY A 103 -12.01 2.57 28.98
N SER A 104 -11.15 3.01 28.06
CA SER A 104 -9.72 2.76 28.13
C SER A 104 -8.95 4.03 28.54
N ALA A 105 -8.28 3.99 29.69
CA ALA A 105 -7.39 5.08 30.11
C ALA A 105 -6.34 5.42 29.03
N VAL A 106 -5.94 4.45 28.21
CA VAL A 106 -5.01 4.65 27.09
C VAL A 106 -5.63 5.47 25.95
N GLY A 107 -6.91 5.28 25.65
CA GLY A 107 -7.65 6.10 24.66
C GLY A 107 -7.70 7.57 25.11
N VAL A 108 -8.02 7.78 26.40
CA VAL A 108 -8.01 9.12 27.00
C VAL A 108 -6.61 9.76 26.95
N PHE A 109 -5.55 9.02 27.26
CA PHE A 109 -4.18 9.54 27.21
C PHE A 109 -3.75 9.90 25.78
N ARG A 110 -4.15 9.11 24.76
CA ARG A 110 -3.90 9.45 23.35
C ARG A 110 -4.59 10.75 22.95
N PHE A 111 -5.85 10.94 23.37
CA PHE A 111 -6.59 12.19 23.15
C PHE A 111 -5.88 13.37 23.81
N MET A 112 -5.46 13.23 25.08
CA MET A 112 -4.72 14.28 25.78
C MET A 112 -3.43 14.64 25.07
N ASN A 113 -2.69 13.63 24.58
CA ASN A 113 -1.45 13.84 23.83
C ASN A 113 -1.66 14.58 22.49
N ALA A 114 -2.75 14.26 21.79
CA ALA A 114 -3.10 14.91 20.53
C ALA A 114 -3.55 16.37 20.71
N ASN A 115 -4.09 16.72 21.88
CA ASN A 115 -4.66 18.05 22.14
C ASN A 115 -3.84 18.87 23.17
N GLN A 116 -2.62 18.45 23.55
CA GLN A 116 -1.80 19.12 24.56
C GLN A 116 -1.31 20.52 24.16
N ALA A 117 -1.31 20.83 22.86
CA ALA A 117 -0.99 22.14 22.34
C ALA A 117 -2.13 23.17 22.61
N ASP A 118 -3.38 22.70 22.60
CA ASP A 118 -4.56 23.54 22.71
C ASP A 118 -5.10 23.63 24.16
N PHE A 119 -4.92 22.57 24.94
CA PHE A 119 -5.49 22.46 26.28
C PHE A 119 -4.48 22.02 27.33
N PRO A 120 -4.52 22.64 28.54
CA PRO A 120 -3.67 22.23 29.66
C PRO A 120 -3.96 20.77 30.06
N ILE A 121 -2.90 19.96 30.22
CA ILE A 121 -2.99 18.55 30.65
C ILE A 121 -3.79 18.39 31.94
N ALA A 122 -3.60 19.33 32.90
CA ALA A 122 -4.30 19.28 34.19
C ALA A 122 -5.82 19.45 34.04
N ALA A 123 -6.28 20.32 33.12
CA ALA A 123 -7.69 20.52 32.82
C ALA A 123 -8.31 19.27 32.15
N MET A 124 -7.64 18.76 31.11
CA MET A 124 -8.07 17.54 30.42
C MET A 124 -8.13 16.34 31.37
N ALA A 125 -7.11 16.13 32.20
CA ALA A 125 -7.07 15.01 33.14
C ALA A 125 -8.24 15.05 34.13
N ARG A 126 -8.56 16.25 34.70
CA ARG A 126 -9.71 16.44 35.58
C ARG A 126 -11.04 16.17 34.89
N MET A 127 -11.22 16.70 33.67
CA MET A 127 -12.46 16.56 32.90
C MET A 127 -12.73 15.14 32.42
N LEU A 128 -11.65 14.41 32.05
CA LEU A 128 -11.75 13.07 31.52
C LEU A 128 -11.61 11.97 32.58
N GLY A 129 -11.51 12.34 33.87
CA GLY A 129 -11.49 11.42 34.99
C GLY A 129 -10.21 10.56 35.09
N VAL A 130 -9.07 11.07 34.61
CA VAL A 130 -7.78 10.36 34.67
C VAL A 130 -6.76 11.14 35.51
N SER A 131 -5.74 10.47 36.03
CA SER A 131 -4.71 11.15 36.80
C SER A 131 -3.65 11.79 35.89
N LYS A 132 -3.23 13.02 36.22
CA LYS A 132 -2.13 13.71 35.55
C LYS A 132 -0.82 12.88 35.60
N ALA A 133 -0.53 12.27 36.76
CA ALA A 133 0.62 11.39 36.93
C ALA A 133 0.56 10.17 36.01
N GLY A 134 -0.64 9.55 35.88
CA GLY A 134 -0.88 8.44 34.94
C GLY A 134 -0.62 8.82 33.50
N TYR A 135 -1.02 10.02 33.08
CA TYR A 135 -0.71 10.53 31.73
C TYR A 135 0.81 10.62 31.50
N TYR A 136 1.54 11.29 32.40
CA TYR A 136 3.00 11.44 32.23
C TYR A 136 3.74 10.09 32.29
N ALA A 137 3.31 9.18 33.18
CA ALA A 137 3.86 7.83 33.22
C ALA A 137 3.59 7.05 31.93
N TRP A 138 2.43 7.25 31.31
CA TRP A 138 2.12 6.67 30.00
C TRP A 138 2.91 7.35 28.87
N ALA A 139 3.01 8.68 28.85
CA ALA A 139 3.71 9.44 27.82
C ALA A 139 5.23 9.18 27.83
N GLY A 140 5.82 9.03 29.04
CA GLY A 140 7.24 8.69 29.22
C GLY A 140 7.56 7.19 29.08
N ARG A 141 6.54 6.32 28.91
CA ARG A 141 6.76 4.87 28.84
C ARG A 141 7.43 4.50 27.53
N GLN A 142 8.56 3.86 27.61
CA GLN A 142 9.23 3.25 26.47
C GLN A 142 8.32 2.19 25.82
N PRO A 143 8.37 2.01 24.49
CA PRO A 143 7.64 0.94 23.81
C PRO A 143 7.96 -0.41 24.46
N SER A 144 6.93 -1.23 24.70
CA SER A 144 7.15 -2.57 25.22
C SER A 144 8.06 -3.38 24.28
N GLY A 145 8.83 -4.32 24.80
CA GLY A 145 9.67 -5.22 24.00
C GLY A 145 8.88 -5.90 22.87
N ARG A 146 7.61 -6.25 23.12
CA ARG A 146 6.70 -6.79 22.10
C ARG A 146 6.43 -5.76 20.99
N ARG A 147 6.19 -4.51 21.32
CA ARG A 147 5.94 -3.44 20.32
C ARG A 147 7.19 -3.16 19.50
N THR A 148 8.36 -3.16 20.11
CA THR A 148 9.65 -3.02 19.41
C THR A 148 9.88 -4.20 18.47
N ALA A 149 9.63 -5.45 18.95
CA ALA A 149 9.73 -6.64 18.12
C ALA A 149 8.68 -6.69 16.99
N ASP A 150 7.46 -6.18 17.22
CA ASP A 150 6.43 -6.05 16.17
C ASP A 150 6.84 -5.00 15.12
N ALA A 151 7.44 -3.89 15.51
CA ALA A 151 7.94 -2.88 14.59
C ALA A 151 9.09 -3.40 13.71
N ALA A 152 10.03 -4.17 14.31
CA ALA A 152 11.10 -4.81 13.56
C ALA A 152 10.56 -5.86 12.56
N LEU A 153 9.62 -6.70 13.00
CA LEU A 153 8.97 -7.69 12.14
C LEU A 153 8.17 -7.01 11.00
N LEU A 154 7.48 -5.91 11.28
CA LEU A 154 6.73 -5.17 10.26
C LEU A 154 7.64 -4.62 9.16
N LYS A 155 8.86 -4.19 9.47
CA LYS A 155 9.83 -3.78 8.44
C LYS A 155 10.14 -4.94 7.50
N ARG A 156 10.40 -6.15 8.03
CA ARG A 156 10.66 -7.35 7.23
C ARG A 156 9.46 -7.77 6.39
N ILE A 157 8.25 -7.74 6.98
CA ILE A 157 7.00 -7.99 6.26
C ILE A 157 6.88 -7.04 5.06
N ARG A 158 7.17 -5.75 5.23
CA ARG A 158 7.16 -4.77 4.14
C ARG A 158 8.18 -5.08 3.05
N THR A 159 9.39 -5.47 3.42
CA THR A 159 10.44 -5.88 2.46
C THR A 159 9.97 -7.06 1.60
N VAL A 160 9.43 -8.12 2.22
CA VAL A 160 8.88 -9.28 1.50
C VAL A 160 7.70 -8.89 0.63
N HIS A 161 6.78 -8.07 1.14
CA HIS A 161 5.60 -7.62 0.41
C HIS A 161 5.99 -6.79 -0.82
N LEU A 162 6.92 -5.85 -0.70
CA LEU A 162 7.45 -5.07 -1.82
C LEU A 162 8.21 -5.96 -2.82
N GLY A 163 9.07 -6.87 -2.36
CA GLY A 163 9.79 -7.81 -3.21
C GLY A 163 8.88 -8.75 -4.00
N SER A 164 7.66 -8.99 -3.52
CA SER A 164 6.62 -9.73 -4.24
C SER A 164 5.72 -8.84 -5.11
N HIS A 165 6.13 -7.64 -5.46
CA HIS A 165 5.31 -6.64 -6.18
C HIS A 165 3.95 -6.37 -5.50
N GLU A 166 3.94 -6.39 -4.16
CA GLU A 166 2.75 -6.19 -3.33
C GLU A 166 1.63 -7.23 -3.57
N THR A 167 1.99 -8.42 -4.06
CA THR A 167 1.03 -9.47 -4.37
C THR A 167 0.83 -10.47 -3.24
N TYR A 168 1.83 -10.60 -2.33
CA TYR A 168 1.76 -11.60 -1.26
C TYR A 168 0.83 -11.19 -0.12
N GLY A 169 -0.15 -12.04 0.17
CA GLY A 169 -0.88 -12.02 1.44
C GLY A 169 -0.13 -12.75 2.56
N ALA A 170 -0.68 -12.71 3.78
CA ALA A 170 -0.06 -13.27 4.98
C ALA A 170 0.46 -14.73 4.86
N PRO A 171 -0.18 -15.66 4.13
CA PRO A 171 0.35 -17.02 3.99
C PRO A 171 1.69 -17.07 3.26
N ARG A 172 1.84 -16.35 2.14
CA ARG A 172 3.08 -16.31 1.35
C ARG A 172 4.18 -15.51 2.06
N VAL A 173 3.83 -14.38 2.68
CA VAL A 173 4.76 -13.61 3.53
C VAL A 173 5.28 -14.46 4.69
N HIS A 174 4.41 -15.25 5.34
CA HIS A 174 4.83 -16.17 6.40
C HIS A 174 5.81 -17.25 5.89
N ALA A 175 5.53 -17.84 4.72
CA ALA A 175 6.39 -18.85 4.13
C ALA A 175 7.77 -18.27 3.79
N ASP A 176 7.80 -17.05 3.24
CA ASP A 176 9.04 -16.36 2.88
C ASP A 176 9.90 -16.01 4.09
N LEU A 177 9.29 -15.44 5.13
CA LEU A 177 9.99 -15.15 6.38
C LEU A 177 10.50 -16.42 7.08
N ARG A 178 9.74 -17.53 7.01
CA ARG A 178 10.16 -18.82 7.56
C ARG A 178 11.40 -19.38 6.87
N GLU A 179 11.50 -19.26 5.55
CA GLU A 179 12.68 -19.66 4.78
C GLU A 179 13.90 -18.80 5.15
N GLN A 180 13.69 -17.52 5.46
CA GLN A 180 14.72 -16.62 5.99
C GLN A 180 15.10 -16.89 7.46
N GLY A 181 14.57 -17.98 8.06
CA GLY A 181 14.85 -18.38 9.45
C GLY A 181 13.96 -17.76 10.52
N GLU A 182 12.98 -16.95 10.14
CA GLU A 182 12.07 -16.27 11.07
C GLU A 182 10.97 -17.20 11.60
N ARG A 183 10.88 -17.33 12.93
CA ARG A 183 9.88 -18.18 13.59
C ARG A 183 8.73 -17.35 14.17
N HIS A 184 7.83 -16.88 13.31
CA HIS A 184 6.64 -16.13 13.72
C HIS A 184 5.36 -16.86 13.32
N SER A 185 4.30 -16.73 14.12
CA SER A 185 3.02 -17.32 13.76
C SER A 185 2.36 -16.56 12.61
N ARG A 186 1.67 -17.28 11.71
CA ARG A 186 0.87 -16.69 10.62
C ARG A 186 -0.15 -15.66 11.14
N LYS A 187 -0.76 -15.91 12.32
CA LYS A 187 -1.72 -14.99 12.95
C LYS A 187 -1.08 -13.64 13.30
N ARG A 188 0.17 -13.64 13.81
CA ARG A 188 0.91 -12.41 14.13
C ARG A 188 1.22 -11.61 12.88
N ILE A 189 1.69 -12.26 11.82
CA ILE A 189 1.97 -11.62 10.53
C ILE A 189 0.68 -11.03 9.92
N ALA A 190 -0.42 -11.81 9.89
CA ALA A 190 -1.71 -11.34 9.38
C ALA A 190 -2.24 -10.12 10.14
N ARG A 191 -2.07 -10.08 11.48
CA ARG A 191 -2.43 -8.93 12.30
C ARG A 191 -1.61 -7.70 11.93
N LEU A 192 -0.27 -7.83 11.86
CA LEU A 192 0.61 -6.71 11.51
C LEU A 192 0.37 -6.18 10.09
N MET A 193 0.12 -7.07 9.12
CA MET A 193 -0.24 -6.67 7.76
C MET A 193 -1.55 -5.87 7.75
N ARG A 194 -2.58 -6.33 8.48
CA ARG A 194 -3.87 -5.63 8.58
C ARG A 194 -3.70 -4.25 9.23
N GLU A 195 -2.98 -4.17 10.34
CA GLU A 195 -2.70 -2.91 11.06
C GLU A 195 -1.92 -1.91 10.18
N ALA A 196 -1.09 -2.42 9.26
CA ALA A 196 -0.30 -1.62 8.33
C ALA A 196 -0.98 -1.36 6.97
N GLY A 197 -2.21 -1.85 6.75
CA GLY A 197 -2.93 -1.71 5.49
C GLY A 197 -2.33 -2.51 4.33
N LEU A 198 -1.50 -3.54 4.61
CA LEU A 198 -0.87 -4.37 3.58
C LEU A 198 -1.82 -5.48 3.15
N VAL A 199 -2.20 -5.47 1.88
CA VAL A 199 -3.17 -6.41 1.29
C VAL A 199 -2.52 -7.11 0.10
N GLY A 200 -2.59 -8.45 0.06
CA GLY A 200 -2.13 -9.21 -1.10
C GLY A 200 -3.12 -9.17 -2.27
N ALA A 201 -2.65 -9.52 -3.46
CA ALA A 201 -3.51 -9.67 -4.63
C ALA A 201 -4.54 -10.80 -4.41
N SER A 202 -5.79 -10.52 -4.74
CA SER A 202 -6.91 -11.44 -4.60
C SER A 202 -7.70 -11.52 -5.89
N HIS A 203 -8.14 -12.71 -6.27
CA HIS A 203 -8.97 -12.91 -7.44
C HIS A 203 -10.28 -12.12 -7.32
N ARG A 204 -10.60 -11.30 -8.31
CA ARG A 204 -11.96 -10.76 -8.49
C ARG A 204 -12.80 -11.85 -9.15
N ARG A 205 -14.00 -12.11 -8.64
CA ARG A 205 -14.94 -13.05 -9.28
C ARG A 205 -15.50 -12.43 -10.57
N GLY A 206 -15.38 -13.15 -11.69
CA GLY A 206 -15.95 -12.80 -13.00
C GLY A 206 -14.90 -12.34 -14.00
N GLY A 207 -14.53 -13.21 -14.95
CA GLY A 207 -13.74 -12.92 -16.14
C GLY A 207 -14.51 -13.33 -17.42
N PRO A 208 -14.18 -12.80 -18.60
CA PRO A 208 -14.83 -13.17 -19.86
C PRO A 208 -14.42 -14.57 -20.33
N VAL A 209 -15.34 -15.26 -20.99
CA VAL A 209 -15.12 -16.55 -21.67
C VAL A 209 -14.55 -16.27 -23.07
N THR A 210 -13.41 -16.87 -23.44
CA THR A 210 -12.60 -16.46 -24.61
C THR A 210 -12.46 -17.51 -25.71
N THR A 211 -12.95 -18.75 -25.54
CA THR A 211 -12.68 -19.87 -26.47
C THR A 211 -13.78 -20.03 -27.52
N ARG A 212 -13.42 -20.06 -28.82
CA ARG A 212 -14.27 -20.48 -29.93
C ARG A 212 -13.70 -21.74 -30.59
N ARG A 213 -14.57 -22.75 -30.78
CA ARG A 213 -14.24 -24.07 -31.34
C ARG A 213 -14.23 -24.01 -32.88
N ASP A 214 -13.26 -24.73 -33.50
CA ASP A 214 -13.33 -25.18 -34.90
C ASP A 214 -14.06 -26.55 -34.98
N ARG A 215 -15.12 -26.62 -35.79
CA ARG A 215 -15.99 -27.80 -35.90
C ARG A 215 -15.47 -28.85 -36.89
N GLU A 216 -14.48 -28.55 -37.73
CA GLU A 216 -14.01 -29.42 -38.82
C GLU A 216 -12.67 -30.13 -38.52
N ALA A 217 -11.98 -29.70 -37.46
CA ALA A 217 -10.70 -30.28 -37.08
C ALA A 217 -10.84 -31.66 -36.40
N ARG A 218 -9.92 -32.57 -36.71
CA ARG A 218 -9.80 -33.89 -36.01
C ARG A 218 -8.86 -33.70 -34.81
N PRO A 219 -9.34 -33.67 -33.57
CA PRO A 219 -8.51 -33.49 -32.39
C PRO A 219 -7.62 -34.71 -32.13
N ALA A 220 -6.48 -34.51 -31.51
CA ALA A 220 -5.67 -35.58 -30.93
C ALA A 220 -6.44 -36.28 -29.79
N PRO A 221 -6.13 -37.56 -29.50
CA PRO A 221 -6.78 -38.26 -28.40
C PRO A 221 -6.45 -37.61 -27.05
N ASP A 222 -7.38 -37.65 -26.11
CA ASP A 222 -7.11 -37.29 -24.72
C ASP A 222 -6.25 -38.39 -24.07
N LEU A 223 -4.99 -38.02 -23.72
CA LEU A 223 -4.03 -38.91 -23.06
C LEU A 223 -3.91 -38.62 -21.56
N VAL A 224 -4.65 -37.63 -21.06
CA VAL A 224 -4.53 -37.15 -19.68
C VAL A 224 -5.65 -37.69 -18.80
N ASP A 225 -6.84 -37.86 -19.38
CA ASP A 225 -8.05 -38.36 -18.66
C ASP A 225 -8.23 -37.72 -17.28
N ARG A 226 -8.18 -36.40 -17.25
CA ARG A 226 -8.27 -35.55 -16.02
C ARG A 226 -7.18 -35.77 -14.97
N ASN A 227 -6.17 -36.56 -15.25
CA ASN A 227 -5.06 -36.83 -14.35
C ASN A 227 -3.88 -35.87 -14.64
N PHE A 228 -3.97 -34.65 -14.13
CA PHE A 228 -2.91 -33.64 -14.26
C PHE A 228 -1.77 -33.78 -13.23
N ALA A 229 -1.69 -34.91 -12.52
CA ALA A 229 -0.61 -35.21 -11.61
C ALA A 229 0.59 -35.79 -12.37
N ALA A 230 1.61 -34.99 -12.65
CA ALA A 230 2.86 -35.46 -13.21
C ALA A 230 3.82 -35.92 -12.09
N ALA A 231 4.46 -37.09 -12.26
CA ALA A 231 5.39 -37.63 -11.29
C ALA A 231 6.80 -37.00 -11.36
N ALA A 232 7.11 -36.35 -12.48
CA ALA A 232 8.43 -35.73 -12.73
C ALA A 232 8.29 -34.57 -13.74
N PRO A 233 9.27 -33.66 -13.79
CA PRO A 233 9.31 -32.62 -14.81
C PRO A 233 9.30 -33.21 -16.23
N ASN A 234 8.74 -32.45 -17.17
CA ASN A 234 8.68 -32.83 -18.60
C ASN A 234 7.96 -34.16 -18.90
N ARG A 235 6.95 -34.53 -18.09
CA ARG A 235 6.04 -35.62 -18.39
C ARG A 235 4.72 -35.15 -18.96
N LEU A 236 4.24 -34.02 -18.47
CA LEU A 236 3.01 -33.40 -18.91
C LEU A 236 3.20 -31.88 -18.97
N TRP A 237 2.99 -31.32 -20.13
CA TRP A 237 2.88 -29.90 -20.35
C TRP A 237 1.45 -29.53 -20.63
N VAL A 238 0.98 -28.42 -20.08
CA VAL A 238 -0.35 -27.87 -20.32
C VAL A 238 -0.17 -26.53 -21.03
N ALA A 239 -0.85 -26.33 -22.12
CA ALA A 239 -0.75 -25.13 -22.94
C ALA A 239 -2.09 -24.46 -23.15
N ASP A 240 -2.07 -23.15 -23.23
CA ASP A 240 -3.26 -22.33 -23.47
C ASP A 240 -2.87 -20.92 -23.95
N ILE A 241 -3.87 -20.19 -24.44
CA ILE A 241 -3.72 -18.84 -24.95
C ILE A 241 -4.62 -17.89 -24.17
N THR A 242 -4.08 -16.75 -23.78
CA THR A 242 -4.87 -15.61 -23.25
C THR A 242 -4.58 -14.34 -24.02
N TYR A 243 -5.40 -13.32 -23.81
CA TYR A 243 -5.15 -11.99 -24.36
C TYR A 243 -4.71 -11.00 -23.27
N VAL A 244 -3.85 -10.08 -23.65
CA VAL A 244 -3.37 -8.98 -22.82
C VAL A 244 -3.86 -7.68 -23.42
N PRO A 245 -4.77 -6.93 -22.77
CA PRO A 245 -5.28 -5.69 -23.31
C PRO A 245 -4.24 -4.58 -23.23
N THR A 246 -4.09 -3.82 -24.32
CA THR A 246 -3.27 -2.61 -24.37
C THR A 246 -4.05 -1.46 -25.02
N ALA A 247 -3.58 -0.23 -24.84
CA ALA A 247 -4.19 0.93 -25.54
C ALA A 247 -4.00 0.86 -27.07
N ALA A 248 -3.01 0.07 -27.55
CA ALA A 248 -2.74 -0.16 -28.97
C ALA A 248 -3.37 -1.45 -29.52
N GLY A 249 -4.39 -2.02 -28.84
CA GLY A 249 -5.06 -3.25 -29.21
C GLY A 249 -4.62 -4.46 -28.36
N PHE A 250 -5.14 -5.64 -28.71
CA PHE A 250 -4.82 -6.87 -27.98
C PHE A 250 -3.46 -7.43 -28.36
N LEU A 251 -2.80 -8.01 -27.38
CA LEU A 251 -1.62 -8.86 -27.53
C LEU A 251 -2.00 -10.23 -26.99
N TYR A 252 -1.71 -11.28 -27.72
CA TYR A 252 -2.03 -12.67 -27.34
C TYR A 252 -0.80 -13.29 -26.71
N LEU A 253 -0.97 -13.97 -25.60
CA LEU A 253 0.06 -14.71 -24.88
C LEU A 253 -0.27 -16.20 -24.92
N SER A 254 0.59 -16.99 -25.58
CA SER A 254 0.59 -18.44 -25.49
C SER A 254 1.61 -18.89 -24.46
N ILE A 255 1.25 -19.89 -23.66
CA ILE A 255 2.14 -20.48 -22.65
C ILE A 255 2.19 -21.99 -22.77
N VAL A 256 3.31 -22.56 -22.34
CA VAL A 256 3.50 -23.97 -22.06
C VAL A 256 3.95 -24.11 -20.61
N LEU A 257 3.13 -24.75 -19.79
CA LEU A 257 3.31 -24.92 -18.35
C LEU A 257 3.62 -26.38 -18.02
N ASP A 258 4.70 -26.65 -17.31
CA ASP A 258 5.01 -27.97 -16.78
C ASP A 258 4.09 -28.30 -15.60
N ALA A 259 3.30 -29.38 -15.73
CA ALA A 259 2.28 -29.75 -14.73
C ALA A 259 2.87 -30.15 -13.38
N PHE A 260 4.09 -30.70 -13.35
CA PHE A 260 4.78 -31.09 -12.13
C PHE A 260 5.17 -29.91 -11.28
N SER A 261 5.82 -28.91 -11.90
CA SER A 261 6.44 -27.79 -11.19
C SER A 261 5.65 -26.48 -11.27
N ARG A 262 4.62 -26.42 -12.11
CA ARG A 262 3.91 -25.18 -12.46
C ARG A 262 4.80 -24.14 -13.14
N ARG A 263 5.97 -24.53 -13.63
CA ARG A 263 6.91 -23.68 -14.34
C ARG A 263 6.40 -23.39 -15.74
N ILE A 264 6.44 -22.13 -16.14
CA ILE A 264 6.27 -21.76 -17.55
C ILE A 264 7.58 -22.09 -18.26
N VAL A 265 7.55 -23.09 -19.11
CA VAL A 265 8.72 -23.63 -19.83
C VAL A 265 8.83 -23.12 -21.27
N GLY A 266 7.75 -22.57 -21.80
CA GLY A 266 7.70 -21.88 -23.08
C GLY A 266 6.60 -20.85 -23.09
N TRP A 267 6.81 -19.74 -23.78
CA TRP A 267 5.79 -18.71 -23.95
C TRP A 267 6.18 -17.79 -25.10
N THR A 268 5.18 -17.22 -25.74
CA THR A 268 5.37 -16.21 -26.78
C THR A 268 4.18 -15.25 -26.80
N MET A 269 4.39 -14.08 -27.42
CA MET A 269 3.35 -13.08 -27.57
C MET A 269 3.32 -12.54 -29.01
N ALA A 270 2.11 -12.47 -29.58
CA ALA A 270 1.89 -11.89 -30.89
C ALA A 270 0.64 -11.01 -30.91
N ASN A 271 0.51 -10.18 -31.95
CA ASN A 271 -0.70 -9.37 -32.20
C ASN A 271 -1.78 -10.13 -33.00
N HIS A 272 -1.61 -11.43 -33.18
CA HIS A 272 -2.49 -12.32 -33.94
C HIS A 272 -2.62 -13.68 -33.26
N LEU A 273 -3.69 -14.41 -33.59
CA LEU A 273 -4.01 -15.77 -33.10
C LEU A 273 -3.74 -16.85 -34.17
N ARG A 274 -2.61 -16.75 -34.88
CA ARG A 274 -2.22 -17.77 -35.86
C ARG A 274 -1.48 -18.92 -35.17
N SER A 275 -1.30 -20.06 -35.88
CA SER A 275 -0.61 -21.23 -35.37
C SER A 275 0.85 -20.96 -35.01
N GLU A 276 1.51 -19.96 -35.63
CA GLU A 276 2.86 -19.52 -35.29
C GLU A 276 3.01 -19.16 -33.82
N LEU A 277 1.94 -18.57 -33.21
CA LEU A 277 1.95 -18.19 -31.80
C LEU A 277 2.19 -19.39 -30.88
N VAL A 278 1.53 -20.53 -31.14
CA VAL A 278 1.69 -21.74 -30.31
C VAL A 278 2.94 -22.51 -30.67
N LEU A 279 3.35 -22.46 -31.95
CA LEU A 279 4.60 -23.08 -32.43
C LEU A 279 5.82 -22.44 -31.78
N ASP A 280 5.90 -21.12 -31.69
CA ASP A 280 7.00 -20.43 -31.06
C ASP A 280 7.08 -20.72 -29.56
N ALA A 281 5.92 -20.81 -28.87
CA ALA A 281 5.87 -21.20 -27.46
C ALA A 281 6.35 -22.64 -27.24
N LEU A 282 5.94 -23.57 -28.12
CA LEU A 282 6.40 -24.96 -28.11
C LEU A 282 7.90 -25.04 -28.39
N GLU A 283 8.41 -24.32 -29.40
CA GLU A 283 9.81 -24.27 -29.75
C GLU A 283 10.70 -23.80 -28.60
N MET A 284 10.27 -22.75 -27.91
CA MET A 284 10.96 -22.28 -26.70
C MET A 284 10.99 -23.38 -25.64
N ALA A 285 9.87 -24.06 -25.39
CA ALA A 285 9.79 -25.15 -24.41
C ALA A 285 10.70 -26.33 -24.79
N VAL A 286 10.67 -26.76 -26.03
CA VAL A 286 11.48 -27.88 -26.54
C VAL A 286 12.98 -27.55 -26.45
N THR A 287 13.38 -26.36 -26.88
CA THR A 287 14.77 -25.90 -26.86
C THR A 287 15.32 -25.82 -25.42
N GLN A 288 14.55 -25.28 -24.50
CA GLN A 288 14.96 -25.14 -23.10
C GLN A 288 14.97 -26.47 -22.33
N ARG A 289 14.01 -27.35 -22.60
CA ARG A 289 13.77 -28.54 -21.77
C ARG A 289 14.30 -29.83 -22.39
N ARG A 290 14.43 -29.89 -23.72
CA ARG A 290 14.87 -31.07 -24.50
C ARG A 290 14.14 -32.33 -24.02
N PRO A 291 12.79 -32.31 -24.05
CA PRO A 291 11.98 -33.38 -23.47
C PRO A 291 12.17 -34.72 -24.23
N ARG A 292 11.87 -35.80 -23.53
CA ARG A 292 11.71 -37.11 -24.15
C ARG A 292 10.33 -37.64 -23.80
N ASP A 293 9.47 -37.84 -24.82
CA ASP A 293 8.13 -38.41 -24.66
C ASP A 293 7.22 -37.62 -23.71
N VAL A 294 7.21 -36.28 -23.83
CA VAL A 294 6.34 -35.39 -23.05
C VAL A 294 4.96 -35.36 -23.72
N ILE A 295 3.89 -35.41 -22.89
CA ILE A 295 2.53 -35.12 -23.34
C ILE A 295 2.34 -33.60 -23.34
N HIS A 296 1.93 -33.04 -24.47
CA HIS A 296 1.52 -31.63 -24.58
C HIS A 296 -0.01 -31.57 -24.67
N HIS A 297 -0.64 -31.19 -23.59
CA HIS A 297 -2.10 -31.11 -23.46
C HIS A 297 -2.60 -29.68 -23.66
N SER A 298 -3.59 -29.49 -24.52
CA SER A 298 -4.23 -28.21 -24.82
C SER A 298 -5.75 -28.38 -25.02
N ASP A 299 -6.44 -27.24 -25.13
CA ASP A 299 -7.80 -27.26 -25.64
C ASP A 299 -7.82 -27.60 -27.15
N GLN A 300 -9.04 -27.75 -27.70
CA GLN A 300 -9.27 -28.01 -29.13
C GLN A 300 -9.26 -26.72 -29.97
N GLY A 301 -8.46 -25.74 -29.62
CA GLY A 301 -8.32 -24.53 -30.41
C GLY A 301 -7.74 -24.78 -31.81
N SER A 302 -8.15 -24.01 -32.79
CA SER A 302 -7.71 -24.15 -34.20
C SER A 302 -6.18 -24.08 -34.34
N GLN A 303 -5.50 -23.42 -33.46
CA GLN A 303 -4.03 -23.31 -33.46
C GLN A 303 -3.35 -24.63 -33.16
N TYR A 304 -3.88 -25.40 -32.19
CA TYR A 304 -3.34 -26.68 -31.74
C TYR A 304 -3.75 -27.83 -32.65
N THR A 305 -4.87 -27.71 -33.39
CA THR A 305 -5.32 -28.71 -34.37
C THR A 305 -4.70 -28.53 -35.75
N SER A 306 -3.82 -27.53 -35.95
CA SER A 306 -3.17 -27.30 -37.23
C SER A 306 -2.17 -28.40 -37.59
N LEU A 307 -2.06 -28.72 -38.89
CA LEU A 307 -1.08 -29.70 -39.38
C LEU A 307 0.35 -29.32 -39.01
N ALA A 308 0.69 -28.03 -39.06
CA ALA A 308 2.01 -27.51 -38.70
C ALA A 308 2.36 -27.83 -37.24
N PHE A 309 1.40 -27.66 -36.32
CA PHE A 309 1.58 -27.99 -34.89
C PHE A 309 1.79 -29.49 -34.68
N GLY A 310 0.96 -30.31 -35.31
CA GLY A 310 1.09 -31.77 -35.23
C GLY A 310 2.44 -32.29 -35.76
N SER A 311 2.86 -31.80 -36.92
CA SER A 311 4.19 -32.14 -37.51
C SER A 311 5.33 -31.71 -36.57
N ARG A 312 5.29 -30.51 -36.01
CA ARG A 312 6.33 -30.02 -35.09
C ARG A 312 6.38 -30.82 -33.79
N CYS A 313 5.24 -31.22 -33.24
CA CYS A 313 5.21 -32.13 -32.09
C CYS A 313 5.89 -33.46 -32.40
N GLN A 314 5.58 -34.07 -33.55
CA GLN A 314 6.18 -35.35 -33.98
C GLN A 314 7.70 -35.21 -34.11
N GLU A 315 8.22 -34.19 -34.78
CA GLU A 315 9.64 -33.91 -34.93
C GLU A 315 10.36 -33.76 -33.60
N ALA A 316 9.68 -33.11 -32.62
CA ALA A 316 10.25 -32.84 -31.30
C ALA A 316 10.09 -34.01 -30.31
N GLY A 317 9.46 -35.12 -30.69
CA GLY A 317 9.17 -36.25 -29.79
C GLY A 317 8.16 -35.85 -28.69
N VAL A 318 7.25 -34.92 -28.99
CA VAL A 318 6.19 -34.43 -28.14
C VAL A 318 4.88 -35.08 -28.54
N ARG A 319 4.14 -35.64 -27.61
CA ARG A 319 2.82 -36.29 -27.88
C ARG A 319 1.72 -35.27 -27.67
N PRO A 320 0.99 -34.85 -28.71
CA PRO A 320 -0.14 -33.97 -28.54
C PRO A 320 -1.31 -34.72 -27.89
N SER A 321 -1.96 -34.04 -26.97
CA SER A 321 -3.21 -34.48 -26.29
C SER A 321 -4.17 -33.31 -26.24
N MET A 322 -5.45 -33.59 -26.44
CA MET A 322 -6.51 -32.59 -26.41
C MET A 322 -7.61 -33.02 -25.50
N GLY A 323 -8.06 -32.11 -24.65
CA GLY A 323 -9.17 -32.34 -23.74
C GLY A 323 -10.51 -32.55 -24.45
N SER A 324 -11.49 -33.06 -23.75
CA SER A 324 -12.85 -33.20 -24.25
C SER A 324 -13.54 -31.84 -24.41
N VAL A 325 -14.49 -31.75 -25.31
CA VAL A 325 -15.18 -30.50 -25.61
C VAL A 325 -16.04 -30.04 -24.45
N GLY A 326 -15.73 -28.85 -23.91
CA GLY A 326 -16.55 -28.20 -22.89
C GLY A 326 -16.24 -28.63 -21.46
N ASP A 327 -15.18 -29.39 -21.22
CA ASP A 327 -14.77 -29.75 -19.88
C ASP A 327 -13.84 -28.67 -19.30
N ALA A 328 -14.37 -27.88 -18.34
CA ALA A 328 -13.63 -26.82 -17.65
C ALA A 328 -12.46 -27.36 -16.79
N TYR A 329 -12.34 -28.65 -16.58
CA TYR A 329 -11.26 -29.25 -15.79
C TYR A 329 -10.01 -29.54 -16.62
N ASP A 330 -10.15 -29.66 -17.93
CA ASP A 330 -9.07 -30.08 -18.83
C ASP A 330 -7.93 -29.04 -18.93
N ASN A 331 -8.19 -27.77 -18.58
CA ASN A 331 -7.17 -26.72 -18.63
C ASN A 331 -7.01 -25.91 -17.33
N ALA A 332 -7.52 -26.43 -16.20
CA ALA A 332 -7.55 -25.73 -14.92
C ALA A 332 -6.17 -25.22 -14.44
N MET A 333 -5.07 -25.83 -14.88
CA MET A 333 -3.72 -25.38 -14.52
C MET A 333 -3.32 -24.11 -15.27
N ALA A 334 -3.56 -24.05 -16.58
CA ALA A 334 -3.31 -22.86 -17.39
C ALA A 334 -4.25 -21.73 -16.99
N GLU A 335 -5.54 -22.02 -16.76
CA GLU A 335 -6.50 -21.05 -16.24
C GLU A 335 -6.07 -20.48 -14.87
N SER A 336 -5.56 -21.33 -13.98
CA SER A 336 -5.02 -20.88 -12.68
C SER A 336 -3.81 -19.96 -12.85
N PHE A 337 -2.95 -20.21 -13.84
CA PHE A 337 -1.86 -19.30 -14.17
C PHE A 337 -2.39 -17.96 -14.71
N PHE A 338 -3.30 -17.98 -15.68
CA PHE A 338 -3.87 -16.76 -16.26
C PHE A 338 -4.63 -15.93 -15.23
N SER A 339 -5.41 -16.57 -14.38
CA SER A 339 -6.09 -15.91 -13.27
C SER A 339 -5.08 -15.26 -12.30
N THR A 340 -3.95 -15.91 -12.09
CA THR A 340 -2.83 -15.34 -11.28
C THR A 340 -2.20 -14.16 -12.00
N LEU A 341 -1.88 -14.27 -13.29
CA LEU A 341 -1.31 -13.20 -14.11
C LEU A 341 -2.26 -11.98 -14.15
N GLU A 342 -3.55 -12.23 -14.32
CA GLU A 342 -4.58 -11.19 -14.27
C GLU A 342 -4.56 -10.44 -12.93
N CYS A 343 -4.63 -11.14 -11.82
CA CYS A 343 -4.65 -10.55 -10.48
C CYS A 343 -3.37 -9.82 -10.11
N GLU A 344 -2.23 -10.39 -10.47
CA GLU A 344 -0.94 -9.94 -9.96
C GLU A 344 -0.27 -8.92 -10.89
N LEU A 345 -0.64 -8.89 -12.20
CA LEU A 345 -0.07 -7.99 -13.18
C LEU A 345 -1.14 -7.18 -13.95
N LEU A 346 -2.04 -7.85 -14.71
CA LEU A 346 -2.85 -7.18 -15.73
C LEU A 346 -3.89 -6.24 -15.12
N ALA A 347 -4.60 -6.66 -14.07
CA ALA A 347 -5.60 -5.83 -13.38
C ALA A 347 -5.00 -4.65 -12.60
N ARG A 348 -3.68 -4.67 -12.36
CA ARG A 348 -2.96 -3.66 -11.57
C ARG A 348 -2.23 -2.64 -12.44
N ARG A 349 -2.13 -2.89 -13.75
CA ARG A 349 -1.36 -2.06 -14.67
C ARG A 349 -2.10 -1.91 -16.00
N ARG A 350 -2.09 -0.70 -16.55
CA ARG A 350 -2.59 -0.41 -17.91
C ARG A 350 -1.40 -0.21 -18.82
N PHE A 351 -1.35 -0.95 -19.92
CA PHE A 351 -0.27 -0.87 -20.90
C PHE A 351 -0.62 0.11 -22.01
N ARG A 352 0.29 1.02 -22.32
CA ARG A 352 0.14 2.00 -23.39
C ARG A 352 0.45 1.38 -24.76
N SER A 353 1.37 0.42 -24.81
CA SER A 353 1.80 -0.24 -26.03
C SER A 353 1.96 -1.74 -25.84
N GLN A 354 1.96 -2.47 -26.95
CA GLN A 354 2.23 -3.91 -26.97
C GLN A 354 3.67 -4.22 -26.52
N ALA A 355 4.64 -3.36 -26.80
CA ALA A 355 6.02 -3.51 -26.35
C ALA A 355 6.12 -3.42 -24.81
N GLU A 356 5.42 -2.48 -24.19
CA GLU A 356 5.35 -2.35 -22.73
C GLU A 356 4.71 -3.60 -22.10
N ALA A 357 3.61 -4.10 -22.65
CA ALA A 357 2.94 -5.31 -22.18
C ALA A 357 3.86 -6.54 -22.28
N ARG A 358 4.59 -6.68 -23.42
CA ARG A 358 5.54 -7.77 -23.64
C ARG A 358 6.66 -7.76 -22.58
N MET A 359 7.26 -6.60 -22.32
CA MET A 359 8.30 -6.47 -21.30
C MET A 359 7.79 -6.75 -19.89
N ALA A 360 6.57 -6.33 -19.58
CA ALA A 360 5.95 -6.59 -18.28
C ALA A 360 5.67 -8.09 -18.08
N CYS A 361 5.12 -8.77 -19.08
CA CYS A 361 4.91 -10.23 -19.04
C CYS A 361 6.23 -10.99 -18.98
N PHE A 362 7.25 -10.58 -19.72
CA PHE A 362 8.60 -11.14 -19.62
C PHE A 362 9.13 -11.05 -18.18
N SER A 363 9.14 -9.83 -17.63
CA SER A 363 9.61 -9.59 -16.26
C SER A 363 8.80 -10.36 -15.22
N TYR A 364 7.50 -10.52 -15.44
CA TYR A 364 6.66 -11.29 -14.55
C TYR A 364 6.95 -12.79 -14.62
N ILE A 365 7.03 -13.36 -15.82
CA ILE A 365 7.25 -14.80 -16.00
C ILE A 365 8.66 -15.21 -15.59
N GLU A 366 9.69 -14.55 -16.17
CA GLU A 366 11.07 -14.95 -16.00
C GLU A 366 11.72 -14.35 -14.75
N GLY A 367 11.34 -13.15 -14.37
CA GLY A 367 11.92 -12.47 -13.21
C GLY A 367 11.21 -12.77 -11.88
N PHE A 368 9.95 -13.16 -11.92
CA PHE A 368 9.17 -13.33 -10.68
C PHE A 368 8.45 -14.68 -10.59
N TYR A 369 7.58 -15.02 -11.56
CA TYR A 369 6.71 -16.20 -11.46
C TYR A 369 7.53 -17.50 -11.36
N ASN A 370 8.44 -17.74 -12.29
CA ASN A 370 9.25 -18.95 -12.31
C ASN A 370 10.26 -19.03 -11.16
N PRO A 371 11.10 -18.00 -10.90
CA PRO A 371 12.16 -18.12 -9.91
C PRO A 371 11.74 -17.83 -8.48
N LEU A 372 10.76 -16.95 -8.26
CA LEU A 372 10.52 -16.38 -6.93
C LEU A 372 9.10 -16.65 -6.39
N ARG A 373 8.09 -16.68 -7.27
CA ARG A 373 6.70 -16.71 -6.83
C ARG A 373 6.36 -18.01 -6.10
N ARG A 374 5.89 -17.89 -4.86
CA ARG A 374 5.53 -19.03 -4.01
C ARG A 374 4.16 -19.60 -4.37
N HIS A 375 4.10 -20.91 -4.55
CA HIS A 375 2.89 -21.67 -4.87
C HIS A 375 2.44 -22.54 -3.70
N SER A 376 1.20 -22.39 -3.26
CA SER A 376 0.65 -23.22 -2.17
C SER A 376 0.62 -24.69 -2.52
N ALA A 377 0.33 -25.04 -3.79
CA ALA A 377 0.35 -26.41 -4.29
C ALA A 377 1.75 -27.05 -4.28
N LEU A 378 2.81 -26.24 -4.27
CA LEU A 378 4.21 -26.70 -4.22
C LEU A 378 4.81 -26.51 -2.81
N GLY A 379 4.00 -26.53 -1.76
CA GLY A 379 4.46 -26.29 -0.39
C GLY A 379 5.08 -24.90 -0.18
N TYR A 380 4.59 -23.89 -0.87
CA TYR A 380 5.10 -22.52 -0.88
C TYR A 380 6.53 -22.37 -1.46
N ARG A 381 6.97 -23.29 -2.32
CA ARG A 381 8.18 -23.12 -3.15
C ARG A 381 7.84 -22.39 -4.43
N SER A 382 8.87 -21.80 -5.08
CA SER A 382 8.75 -21.34 -6.46
C SER A 382 8.89 -22.52 -7.42
N PRO A 383 8.42 -22.43 -8.67
CA PRO A 383 8.54 -23.47 -9.66
C PRO A 383 9.99 -23.97 -9.86
N VAL A 384 10.94 -23.04 -9.97
CA VAL A 384 12.36 -23.37 -10.16
C VAL A 384 12.93 -24.09 -8.95
N VAL A 385 12.68 -23.57 -7.74
CA VAL A 385 13.18 -24.18 -6.49
C VAL A 385 12.58 -25.58 -6.31
N TYR A 386 11.29 -25.74 -6.60
CA TYR A 386 10.62 -27.05 -6.51
C TYR A 386 11.26 -28.08 -7.44
N GLU A 387 11.58 -27.73 -8.70
CA GLU A 387 12.28 -28.63 -9.61
C GLU A 387 13.70 -28.97 -9.15
N GLN A 388 14.41 -28.01 -8.57
CA GLN A 388 15.77 -28.21 -8.07
C GLN A 388 15.81 -29.19 -6.89
N GLU A 389 14.91 -29.01 -5.93
CA GLU A 389 14.84 -29.86 -4.74
C GLU A 389 14.34 -31.30 -5.02
N THR A 390 13.50 -31.46 -6.05
CA THR A 390 12.93 -32.77 -6.41
C THR A 390 13.72 -33.51 -7.47
N ARG A 391 14.77 -32.92 -8.04
CA ARG A 391 15.69 -33.68 -8.92
C ARG A 391 16.34 -34.81 -8.13
N PRO A 392 16.32 -36.06 -8.66
CA PRO A 392 17.10 -37.13 -8.04
C PRO A 392 18.55 -36.70 -7.98
N HIS A 393 19.13 -36.70 -6.79
CA HIS A 393 20.60 -36.56 -6.69
C HIS A 393 21.23 -37.72 -7.46
N PRO A 394 22.17 -37.47 -8.35
CA PRO A 394 22.94 -38.57 -8.95
C PRO A 394 23.59 -39.36 -7.82
N SER A 395 23.28 -40.65 -7.78
CA SER A 395 23.88 -41.55 -6.81
C SER A 395 25.42 -41.45 -6.90
N PRO A 396 26.14 -41.62 -5.79
CA PRO A 396 27.61 -41.53 -5.78
C PRO A 396 28.30 -42.43 -6.84
N GLU A 397 27.65 -43.53 -7.22
CA GLU A 397 28.16 -44.49 -8.24
C GLU A 397 28.22 -43.92 -9.68
N THR A 398 27.42 -42.92 -10.01
CA THR A 398 27.41 -42.30 -11.36
C THR A 398 28.58 -41.30 -11.54
N ARG A 399 29.23 -40.88 -10.46
CA ARG A 399 30.40 -39.97 -10.51
C ARG A 399 31.72 -40.70 -10.86
N LEU A 400 31.78 -42.00 -10.65
CA LEU A 400 32.97 -42.80 -10.89
C LEU A 400 33.09 -43.31 -12.34
N SER A 401 32.04 -43.21 -13.16
CA SER A 401 32.05 -43.63 -14.56
C SER A 401 32.29 -42.50 -15.57
N GLN A 402 32.54 -41.27 -15.11
CA GLN A 402 32.83 -40.10 -15.98
C GLN A 402 34.18 -39.41 -15.66
N ALA A 403 35.04 -40.05 -14.88
CA ALA A 403 36.42 -39.61 -14.63
C ALA A 403 37.43 -40.39 -15.51
#